data_a59ad1c2f4cfa5cb3b383f1065dfb1e0
#
_entry.id   a59ad1c2f4cfa5cb3b383f1065dfb1e0
#
_cell.length_a   1.000
_cell.length_b   1.000
_cell.length_c   1.000
_cell.angle_alpha   90.00
_cell.angle_beta   90.00
_cell.angle_gamma   90.00
#
_symmetry.space_group_name_H-M   'P 1'
#
loop_
_entity.id
_entity.type
_entity.pdbx_description
1 polymer ?
#
loop_
_entity_poly.entity_id
_entity_poly.type
_entity_poly.pdbx_seq_one_letter_code
_entity_poly.pdbx_strand_id
1 'polypeptide(L)'
;MRRNNKRYFTFPALYGMMERVKNINAQNKDDTMDHRTEILPGVYLTAVQSDKFKTGCFSLNFLRPMCKEEAAANALLPSILLRGSKDHPDIASISARLDELYGASIGTLIRKKGEVQLTGFYCDYVQDEYVEEPVFAPVMEFLAELLFAPRLENGAFPEAVFESEKQNLRNAMLSRINDKRSYANAQLIRAMCQGQSFGIPRIGEIEDLEHLTAKSLYAHYQALLETSRVELFYMGSLAPEKVAAVLRKTLSRLPRAKEFTPVGTTPNPAPRPVQERSETLDVTQGKLSLGFFTDITANDARYPALVLAATVFGGGATSKLFLNVREQMSLCYYASA
;
A
#
# COMPACT_ATOMS: atom_id res chain seq x y z
N MET A 1 31.42 -19.20 -9.81
CA MET A 1 30.56 -18.01 -9.78
C MET A 1 29.14 -18.41 -10.15
N ARG A 2 28.29 -18.74 -9.18
CA ARG A 2 26.86 -19.04 -9.40
C ARG A 2 26.08 -17.77 -9.15
N ARG A 3 25.48 -17.20 -10.19
CA ARG A 3 24.55 -16.06 -10.07
C ARG A 3 23.26 -16.56 -9.41
N ASN A 4 23.03 -16.13 -8.18
CA ASN A 4 21.76 -16.29 -7.47
C ASN A 4 20.73 -15.35 -8.11
N ASN A 5 19.91 -15.87 -9.02
CA ASN A 5 18.75 -15.18 -9.53
C ASN A 5 17.59 -15.40 -8.52
N LYS A 6 17.60 -14.67 -7.41
CA LYS A 6 16.41 -14.53 -6.57
C LYS A 6 15.41 -13.67 -7.34
N ARG A 7 14.44 -14.32 -7.99
CA ARG A 7 13.26 -13.63 -8.53
C ARG A 7 12.42 -13.16 -7.34
N TYR A 8 12.62 -11.94 -6.93
CA TYR A 8 11.67 -11.26 -6.05
C TYR A 8 10.39 -11.04 -6.84
N PHE A 9 9.30 -11.70 -6.45
CA PHE A 9 7.97 -11.34 -6.90
C PHE A 9 7.67 -9.94 -6.36
N THR A 10 7.79 -8.95 -7.22
CA THR A 10 7.49 -7.58 -6.88
C THR A 10 5.98 -7.38 -6.77
N PHE A 11 5.54 -6.67 -5.77
CA PHE A 11 4.20 -6.31 -5.37
C PHE A 11 3.19 -5.88 -6.49
N PRO A 12 3.58 -5.37 -7.68
CA PRO A 12 2.69 -5.22 -8.81
C PRO A 12 2.00 -6.50 -9.27
N ALA A 13 2.61 -7.67 -9.01
CA ALA A 13 2.01 -8.96 -9.35
C ALA A 13 0.79 -9.28 -8.46
N LEU A 14 0.84 -8.94 -7.17
CA LEU A 14 -0.28 -9.18 -6.24
C LEU A 14 -1.49 -8.29 -6.55
N TYR A 15 -1.26 -7.03 -6.91
CA TYR A 15 -2.33 -6.12 -7.31
C TYR A 15 -2.94 -6.53 -8.66
N GLY A 16 -2.11 -6.89 -9.62
CA GLY A 16 -2.58 -7.45 -10.90
C GLY A 16 -3.30 -8.78 -10.73
N MET A 17 -2.96 -9.60 -9.71
CA MET A 17 -3.72 -10.79 -9.32
C MET A 17 -5.06 -10.44 -8.68
N MET A 18 -5.12 -9.48 -7.79
CA MET A 18 -6.39 -9.02 -7.17
C MET A 18 -7.36 -8.46 -8.23
N GLU A 19 -6.86 -7.70 -9.21
CA GLU A 19 -7.66 -7.20 -10.33
C GLU A 19 -8.08 -8.34 -11.29
N ARG A 20 -7.19 -9.28 -11.57
CA ARG A 20 -7.51 -10.46 -12.41
C ARG A 20 -8.50 -11.41 -11.74
N VAL A 21 -8.42 -11.61 -10.42
CA VAL A 21 -9.40 -12.38 -9.64
C VAL A 21 -10.78 -11.73 -9.74
N LYS A 22 -10.89 -10.40 -9.62
CA LYS A 22 -12.15 -9.67 -9.85
C LYS A 22 -12.71 -9.88 -11.26
N ASN A 23 -11.86 -9.86 -12.27
CA ASN A 23 -12.28 -10.02 -13.67
C ASN A 23 -12.63 -11.48 -14.01
N ILE A 24 -11.96 -12.46 -13.42
CA ILE A 24 -12.27 -13.89 -13.59
C ILE A 24 -13.59 -14.23 -12.91
N ASN A 25 -13.88 -13.65 -11.73
CA ASN A 25 -15.14 -13.85 -11.03
C ASN A 25 -16.33 -13.17 -11.72
N ALA A 26 -16.10 -12.12 -12.50
CA ALA A 26 -17.14 -11.50 -13.33
C ALA A 26 -17.57 -12.39 -14.53
N GLN A 27 -16.74 -13.34 -14.94
CA GLN A 27 -17.04 -14.28 -16.02
C GLN A 27 -17.53 -15.65 -15.53
N ASN A 28 -17.18 -16.05 -14.30
CA ASN A 28 -17.69 -17.28 -13.67
C ASN A 28 -18.73 -16.88 -12.60
N LYS A 29 -20.00 -16.97 -12.97
CA LYS A 29 -21.15 -16.78 -12.05
C LYS A 29 -21.33 -17.96 -11.07
N ASP A 30 -20.28 -18.71 -10.74
CA ASP A 30 -20.30 -19.79 -9.77
C ASP A 30 -19.48 -19.44 -8.52
N ASP A 31 -20.22 -19.17 -7.46
CA ASP A 31 -20.05 -19.36 -6.00
C ASP A 31 -18.69 -19.15 -5.27
N THR A 32 -17.69 -18.51 -5.83
CA THR A 32 -16.53 -18.02 -5.04
C THR A 32 -16.62 -16.51 -4.86
N MET A 33 -17.67 -16.06 -4.19
CA MET A 33 -17.84 -14.64 -3.93
C MET A 33 -16.82 -14.14 -2.89
N ASP A 34 -16.22 -12.98 -3.15
CA ASP A 34 -15.53 -12.13 -2.19
C ASP A 34 -16.45 -11.85 -0.99
N HIS A 35 -16.44 -12.73 0.00
CA HIS A 35 -17.20 -12.52 1.22
C HIS A 35 -16.46 -11.51 2.10
N ARG A 36 -16.77 -10.24 1.89
CA ARG A 36 -16.34 -9.20 2.82
C ARG A 36 -17.27 -9.23 4.03
N THR A 37 -16.73 -9.61 5.19
CA THR A 37 -17.47 -9.78 6.44
C THR A 37 -16.85 -8.91 7.53
N GLU A 38 -17.69 -8.23 8.31
CA GLU A 38 -17.24 -7.57 9.53
C GLU A 38 -16.98 -8.65 10.60
N ILE A 39 -15.75 -8.75 11.08
CA ILE A 39 -15.36 -9.76 12.08
C ILE A 39 -15.23 -9.20 13.50
N LEU A 40 -14.94 -7.91 13.62
CA LEU A 40 -14.95 -7.11 14.84
C LEU A 40 -15.46 -5.71 14.48
N PRO A 41 -15.93 -4.89 15.41
CA PRO A 41 -16.39 -3.53 15.10
C PRO A 41 -15.36 -2.74 14.30
N GLY A 42 -15.69 -2.33 13.06
CA GLY A 42 -14.82 -1.61 12.14
C GLY A 42 -13.63 -2.41 11.58
N VAL A 43 -13.65 -3.74 11.71
CA VAL A 43 -12.66 -4.66 11.14
C VAL A 43 -13.33 -5.60 10.15
N TYR A 44 -12.95 -5.48 8.89
CA TYR A 44 -13.57 -6.20 7.78
C TYR A 44 -12.57 -7.17 7.17
N LEU A 45 -13.01 -8.40 6.94
CA LEU A 45 -12.23 -9.45 6.29
C LEU A 45 -12.79 -9.73 4.89
N THR A 46 -11.93 -9.67 3.89
CA THR A 46 -12.15 -10.26 2.57
C THR A 46 -11.31 -11.53 2.48
N ALA A 47 -11.95 -12.69 2.42
CA ALA A 47 -11.27 -13.98 2.34
C ALA A 47 -11.55 -14.64 0.98
N VAL A 48 -10.48 -15.04 0.30
CA VAL A 48 -10.51 -15.79 -0.95
C VAL A 48 -9.91 -17.18 -0.71
N GLN A 49 -10.77 -18.19 -0.71
CA GLN A 49 -10.28 -19.56 -0.60
C GLN A 49 -9.71 -20.05 -1.93
N SER A 50 -8.48 -20.57 -1.91
CA SER A 50 -7.80 -21.09 -3.10
C SER A 50 -6.73 -22.10 -2.73
N ASP A 51 -6.74 -23.25 -3.38
CA ASP A 51 -5.74 -24.32 -3.30
C ASP A 51 -4.70 -24.26 -4.45
N LYS A 52 -4.78 -23.24 -5.31
CA LYS A 52 -3.90 -23.11 -6.49
C LYS A 52 -2.44 -22.82 -6.15
N PHE A 53 -2.15 -22.33 -4.94
CA PHE A 53 -0.84 -21.86 -4.54
C PHE A 53 -0.38 -22.62 -3.29
N LYS A 54 0.90 -22.90 -3.18
CA LYS A 54 1.50 -23.48 -1.97
C LYS A 54 1.71 -22.49 -0.84
N THR A 55 1.62 -21.20 -1.16
CA THR A 55 1.74 -20.11 -0.19
C THR A 55 0.42 -19.40 -0.03
N GLY A 56 0.07 -19.06 1.19
CA GLY A 56 -1.00 -18.14 1.53
C GLY A 56 -0.48 -16.72 1.66
N CYS A 57 -1.35 -15.75 1.45
CA CYS A 57 -1.04 -14.35 1.72
C CYS A 57 -2.12 -13.70 2.60
N PHE A 58 -1.66 -12.80 3.45
CA PHE A 58 -2.52 -12.02 4.30
C PHE A 58 -2.08 -10.56 4.30
N SER A 59 -3.02 -9.62 4.40
CA SER A 59 -2.68 -8.24 4.69
C SER A 59 -3.64 -7.61 5.70
N LEU A 60 -3.07 -6.78 6.57
CA LEU A 60 -3.76 -5.96 7.53
C LEU A 60 -3.52 -4.50 7.18
N ASN A 61 -4.59 -3.76 6.92
CA ASN A 61 -4.51 -2.38 6.47
C ASN A 61 -5.36 -1.49 7.38
N PHE A 62 -4.75 -0.48 7.96
CA PHE A 62 -5.41 0.64 8.60
C PHE A 62 -5.70 1.70 7.55
N LEU A 63 -6.96 2.08 7.42
CA LEU A 63 -7.42 3.11 6.49
C LEU A 63 -7.55 4.45 7.22
N ARG A 64 -6.89 5.47 6.69
CA ARG A 64 -6.92 6.84 7.21
C ARG A 64 -7.26 7.82 6.07
N PRO A 65 -7.92 8.95 6.36
CA PRO A 65 -8.00 10.02 5.37
C PRO A 65 -6.60 10.48 5.01
N MET A 66 -6.38 10.82 3.74
CA MET A 66 -5.11 11.39 3.32
C MET A 66 -4.98 12.80 3.88
N CYS A 67 -4.17 12.95 4.89
CA CYS A 67 -3.94 14.19 5.63
C CYS A 67 -2.43 14.49 5.65
N LYS A 68 -2.07 15.74 5.45
CA LYS A 68 -0.67 16.16 5.39
C LYS A 68 0.05 15.86 6.71
N GLU A 69 -0.60 16.16 7.80
CA GLU A 69 -0.06 16.06 9.17
C GLU A 69 0.20 14.61 9.59
N GLU A 70 -0.55 13.64 9.01
CA GLU A 70 -0.44 12.22 9.38
C GLU A 70 0.32 11.37 8.35
N ALA A 71 0.47 11.84 7.11
CA ALA A 71 0.96 11.02 6.01
C ALA A 71 2.36 10.44 6.25
N ALA A 72 3.27 11.22 6.81
CA ALA A 72 4.62 10.76 7.15
C ALA A 72 4.62 9.81 8.35
N ALA A 73 3.82 10.08 9.39
CA ALA A 73 3.67 9.22 10.56
C ALA A 73 3.09 7.85 10.17
N ASN A 74 2.03 7.84 9.37
CA ASN A 74 1.43 6.60 8.83
C ASN A 74 2.44 5.79 7.99
N ALA A 75 3.34 6.45 7.26
CA ALA A 75 4.34 5.78 6.46
C ALA A 75 5.50 5.22 7.30
N LEU A 76 5.86 5.89 8.39
CA LEU A 76 6.97 5.50 9.26
C LEU A 76 6.60 4.36 10.21
N LEU A 77 5.37 4.38 10.74
CA LEU A 77 4.93 3.52 11.82
C LEU A 77 5.12 2.01 11.58
N PRO A 78 4.72 1.42 10.43
CA PRO A 78 4.91 -0.03 10.22
C PRO A 78 6.37 -0.46 10.26
N SER A 79 7.28 0.38 9.78
CA SER A 79 8.73 0.07 9.83
C SER A 79 9.25 0.05 11.26
N ILE A 80 8.79 0.96 12.12
CA ILE A 80 9.14 0.96 13.54
C ILE A 80 8.64 -0.30 14.25
N LEU A 81 7.40 -0.71 13.99
CA LEU A 81 6.80 -1.90 14.62
C LEU A 81 7.52 -3.21 14.23
N LEU A 82 8.13 -3.28 13.05
CA LEU A 82 8.93 -4.42 12.61
C LEU A 82 10.39 -4.40 13.12
N ARG A 83 10.75 -3.44 13.98
CA ARG A 83 12.11 -3.37 14.57
C ARG A 83 12.23 -4.06 15.91
N GLY A 84 11.11 -4.39 16.55
CA GLY A 84 11.11 -5.13 17.82
C GLY A 84 9.77 -5.09 18.53
N SER A 85 9.47 -6.18 19.19
CA SER A 85 8.41 -6.32 20.17
C SER A 85 8.97 -6.43 21.58
N LYS A 86 8.08 -6.63 22.55
CA LYS A 86 8.45 -6.91 23.93
C LYS A 86 9.21 -8.23 24.06
N ASP A 87 8.75 -9.26 23.34
CA ASP A 87 9.28 -10.62 23.44
C ASP A 87 10.35 -10.91 22.37
N HIS A 88 10.33 -10.17 21.25
CA HIS A 88 11.33 -10.23 20.19
C HIS A 88 11.93 -8.82 19.99
N PRO A 89 12.92 -8.43 20.81
CA PRO A 89 13.35 -7.03 20.96
C PRO A 89 14.16 -6.46 19.78
N ASP A 90 14.56 -7.28 18.80
CA ASP A 90 15.38 -6.89 17.67
C ASP A 90 15.06 -7.67 16.40
N ILE A 91 15.65 -7.24 15.28
CA ILE A 91 15.46 -7.87 13.96
C ILE A 91 15.94 -9.33 13.94
N ALA A 92 17.00 -9.66 14.69
CA ALA A 92 17.55 -11.01 14.70
C ALA A 92 16.55 -12.00 15.33
N SER A 93 15.96 -11.62 16.47
CA SER A 93 14.93 -12.42 17.13
C SER A 93 13.63 -12.52 16.31
N ILE A 94 13.23 -11.44 15.64
CA ILE A 94 12.11 -11.45 14.69
C ILE A 94 12.39 -12.40 13.52
N SER A 95 13.59 -12.30 12.92
CA SER A 95 13.97 -13.18 11.81
C SER A 95 14.02 -14.65 12.23
N ALA A 96 14.60 -14.96 13.40
CA ALA A 96 14.63 -16.31 13.94
C ALA A 96 13.21 -16.87 14.13
N ARG A 97 12.28 -16.04 14.66
CA ARG A 97 10.88 -16.45 14.81
C ARG A 97 10.20 -16.72 13.46
N LEU A 98 10.44 -15.91 12.44
CA LEU A 98 9.92 -16.12 11.10
C LEU A 98 10.49 -17.39 10.44
N ASP A 99 11.78 -17.70 10.67
CA ASP A 99 12.40 -18.93 10.19
C ASP A 99 11.77 -20.16 10.85
N GLU A 100 11.46 -20.12 12.16
CA GLU A 100 10.72 -21.18 12.86
C GLU A 100 9.30 -21.35 12.28
N LEU A 101 8.72 -20.32 11.73
CA LEU A 101 7.43 -20.33 11.03
C LEU A 101 7.59 -20.68 9.53
N TYR A 102 8.49 -21.61 9.24
CA TYR A 102 8.79 -22.11 7.88
C TYR A 102 9.19 -21.02 6.89
N GLY A 103 9.92 -20.00 7.35
CA GLY A 103 10.36 -18.89 6.52
C GLY A 103 9.22 -17.94 6.13
N ALA A 104 8.21 -17.80 6.98
CA ALA A 104 7.18 -16.79 6.78
C ALA A 104 7.79 -15.39 6.66
N SER A 105 7.14 -14.51 5.95
CA SER A 105 7.58 -13.12 5.82
C SER A 105 6.51 -12.15 6.27
N ILE A 106 6.92 -11.10 6.97
CA ILE A 106 6.08 -9.95 7.32
C ILE A 106 6.76 -8.70 6.80
N GLY A 107 6.03 -7.91 6.03
CA GLY A 107 6.53 -6.66 5.47
C GLY A 107 5.56 -5.50 5.65
N THR A 108 6.07 -4.29 5.46
CA THR A 108 5.27 -3.07 5.58
C THR A 108 4.45 -2.82 4.31
N LEU A 109 3.26 -2.26 4.47
CA LEU A 109 2.39 -1.90 3.38
C LEU A 109 1.95 -0.45 3.53
N ILE A 110 2.37 0.40 2.58
CA ILE A 110 1.94 1.79 2.51
C ILE A 110 1.37 2.04 1.11
N ARG A 111 0.11 2.41 1.04
CA ARG A 111 -0.59 2.70 -0.21
C ARG A 111 -1.40 3.97 -0.10
N LYS A 112 -1.75 4.50 -1.25
CA LYS A 112 -2.72 5.58 -1.39
C LYS A 112 -3.75 5.17 -2.44
N LYS A 113 -5.02 5.30 -2.10
CA LYS A 113 -6.13 5.05 -3.02
C LYS A 113 -7.11 6.21 -2.94
N GLY A 114 -7.11 7.04 -3.97
CA GLY A 114 -7.86 8.30 -3.94
C GLY A 114 -7.36 9.20 -2.81
N GLU A 115 -8.27 9.57 -1.91
CA GLU A 115 -8.02 10.41 -0.75
C GLU A 115 -7.87 9.60 0.55
N VAL A 116 -7.56 8.31 0.44
CA VAL A 116 -7.34 7.42 1.57
C VAL A 116 -5.91 6.88 1.53
N GLN A 117 -5.22 6.98 2.65
CA GLN A 117 -3.96 6.30 2.89
C GLN A 117 -4.22 4.97 3.59
N LEU A 118 -3.53 3.93 3.12
CA LEU A 118 -3.51 2.62 3.72
C LEU A 118 -2.12 2.40 4.30
N THR A 119 -2.07 2.07 5.58
CA THR A 119 -0.84 1.72 6.28
C THR A 119 -1.03 0.40 7.00
N GLY A 120 -0.02 -0.46 7.03
CA GLY A 120 -0.12 -1.76 7.69
C GLY A 120 0.92 -2.76 7.24
N PHE A 121 0.51 -4.02 7.17
CA PHE A 121 1.40 -5.16 6.97
C PHE A 121 0.88 -6.12 5.92
N TYR A 122 1.78 -6.83 5.31
CA TYR A 122 1.48 -8.03 4.53
C TYR A 122 2.30 -9.20 5.07
N CYS A 123 1.75 -10.41 4.93
CA CYS A 123 2.39 -11.65 5.33
C CYS A 123 2.28 -12.64 4.18
N ASP A 124 3.38 -13.34 3.90
CA ASP A 124 3.40 -14.51 3.02
C ASP A 124 3.93 -15.69 3.83
N TYR A 125 3.28 -16.84 3.72
CA TYR A 125 3.60 -18.05 4.49
C TYR A 125 3.27 -19.31 3.70
N VAL A 126 3.87 -20.43 4.04
CA VAL A 126 3.52 -21.74 3.48
C VAL A 126 2.14 -22.14 4.00
N GLN A 127 1.26 -22.68 3.15
CA GLN A 127 -0.06 -23.11 3.59
C GLN A 127 0.03 -24.34 4.51
N ASP A 128 -0.89 -24.44 5.48
CA ASP A 128 -0.90 -25.43 6.54
C ASP A 128 -0.86 -26.89 6.01
N GLU A 129 -1.40 -27.15 4.81
CA GLU A 129 -1.42 -28.48 4.19
C GLU A 129 -0.06 -28.98 3.66
N TYR A 130 0.95 -28.12 3.58
CA TYR A 130 2.29 -28.43 3.07
C TYR A 130 3.35 -28.55 4.17
N VAL A 131 2.96 -28.45 5.43
CA VAL A 131 3.85 -28.46 6.60
C VAL A 131 3.28 -29.37 7.69
N GLU A 132 4.14 -29.81 8.62
CA GLU A 132 3.74 -30.71 9.70
C GLU A 132 2.87 -30.02 10.76
N GLU A 133 3.18 -28.75 11.06
CA GLU A 133 2.46 -27.94 12.03
C GLU A 133 1.78 -26.75 11.35
N PRO A 134 0.51 -26.42 11.68
CA PRO A 134 -0.19 -25.28 11.11
C PRO A 134 0.57 -23.97 11.31
N VAL A 135 0.68 -23.16 10.26
CA VAL A 135 1.48 -21.92 10.25
C VAL A 135 0.61 -20.66 10.30
N PHE A 136 -0.59 -20.69 9.73
CA PHE A 136 -1.42 -19.48 9.64
C PHE A 136 -1.69 -18.82 10.99
N ALA A 137 -2.17 -19.61 11.98
CA ALA A 137 -2.51 -19.04 13.28
C ALA A 137 -1.27 -18.50 14.03
N PRO A 138 -0.13 -19.23 14.11
CA PRO A 138 1.10 -18.71 14.68
C PRO A 138 1.64 -17.44 14.00
N VAL A 139 1.55 -17.34 12.67
CA VAL A 139 1.95 -16.11 11.94
C VAL A 139 1.04 -14.93 12.31
N MET A 140 -0.27 -15.16 12.45
CA MET A 140 -1.21 -14.11 12.88
C MET A 140 -0.99 -13.70 14.34
N GLU A 141 -0.68 -14.66 15.22
CA GLU A 141 -0.32 -14.38 16.62
C GLU A 141 0.97 -13.56 16.72
N PHE A 142 1.97 -13.90 15.90
CA PHE A 142 3.22 -13.13 15.85
C PHE A 142 3.01 -11.72 15.26
N LEU A 143 2.21 -11.57 14.21
CA LEU A 143 1.84 -10.24 13.71
C LEU A 143 1.11 -9.41 14.78
N ALA A 144 0.21 -10.03 15.55
CA ALA A 144 -0.49 -9.36 16.64
C ALA A 144 0.45 -8.96 17.80
N GLU A 145 1.48 -9.77 18.09
CA GLU A 145 2.52 -9.41 19.04
C GLU A 145 3.26 -8.14 18.60
N LEU A 146 3.76 -8.12 17.35
CA LEU A 146 4.43 -6.95 16.77
C LEU A 146 3.53 -5.70 16.78
N LEU A 147 2.22 -5.89 16.58
CA LEU A 147 1.24 -4.82 16.55
C LEU A 147 0.86 -4.31 17.93
N PHE A 148 0.62 -5.18 18.93
CA PHE A 148 0.05 -4.81 20.24
C PHE A 148 1.05 -4.77 21.39
N ALA A 149 2.24 -5.31 21.18
CA ALA A 149 3.30 -5.33 22.18
C ALA A 149 4.63 -4.80 21.59
N PRO A 150 4.63 -3.60 20.96
CA PRO A 150 5.86 -3.06 20.41
C PRO A 150 6.89 -2.83 21.52
N ARG A 151 8.17 -2.89 21.19
CA ARG A 151 9.24 -2.49 22.10
C ARG A 151 9.11 -1.01 22.40
N LEU A 152 9.08 -0.69 23.69
CA LEU A 152 8.99 0.69 24.19
C LEU A 152 10.14 0.96 25.17
N GLU A 153 10.61 2.21 25.19
CA GLU A 153 11.56 2.76 26.14
C GLU A 153 11.00 4.08 26.69
N ASN A 154 10.90 4.20 28.00
CA ASN A 154 10.37 5.40 28.66
C ASN A 154 8.98 5.84 28.17
N GLY A 155 8.11 4.89 27.78
CA GLY A 155 6.75 5.17 27.32
C GLY A 155 6.65 5.68 25.86
N ALA A 156 7.69 5.52 25.06
CA ALA A 156 7.74 5.86 23.64
C ALA A 156 8.47 4.75 22.86
N PHE A 157 8.52 4.86 21.54
CA PHE A 157 9.40 4.02 20.73
C PHE A 157 10.87 4.31 21.06
N PRO A 158 11.78 3.30 20.98
CA PRO A 158 13.20 3.53 21.23
C PRO A 158 13.77 4.59 20.28
N GLU A 159 14.44 5.61 20.82
CA GLU A 159 14.92 6.76 20.04
C GLU A 159 15.85 6.35 18.90
N ALA A 160 16.77 5.41 19.16
CA ALA A 160 17.71 4.92 18.15
C ALA A 160 16.98 4.22 16.97
N VAL A 161 15.90 3.49 17.25
CA VAL A 161 15.08 2.84 16.23
C VAL A 161 14.30 3.90 15.44
N PHE A 162 13.70 4.85 16.15
CA PHE A 162 12.95 5.94 15.56
C PHE A 162 13.82 6.75 14.59
N GLU A 163 14.98 7.23 15.03
CA GLU A 163 15.89 8.03 14.18
C GLU A 163 16.41 7.23 12.97
N SER A 164 16.72 5.94 13.16
CA SER A 164 17.15 5.07 12.05
C SER A 164 16.07 4.95 10.98
N GLU A 165 14.81 4.67 11.36
CA GLU A 165 13.72 4.51 10.40
C GLU A 165 13.27 5.86 9.82
N LYS A 166 13.31 6.94 10.59
CA LYS A 166 13.09 8.31 10.10
C LYS A 166 14.09 8.66 9.00
N GLN A 167 15.38 8.33 9.19
CA GLN A 167 16.40 8.54 8.17
C GLN A 167 16.18 7.67 6.93
N ASN A 168 15.75 6.41 7.10
CA ASN A 168 15.40 5.52 6.00
C ASN A 168 14.23 6.09 5.17
N LEU A 169 13.19 6.55 5.83
CA LEU A 169 12.05 7.17 5.15
C LEU A 169 12.44 8.48 4.45
N ARG A 170 13.26 9.31 5.10
CA ARG A 170 13.83 10.53 4.50
C ARG A 170 14.61 10.22 3.22
N ASN A 171 15.48 9.21 3.26
CA ASN A 171 16.23 8.77 2.09
C ASN A 171 15.31 8.27 0.97
N ALA A 172 14.23 7.53 1.31
CA ALA A 172 13.22 7.10 0.35
C ALA A 172 12.47 8.29 -0.28
N MET A 173 12.18 9.34 0.49
CA MET A 173 11.57 10.58 -0.02
C MET A 173 12.51 11.30 -0.99
N LEU A 174 13.78 11.46 -0.62
CA LEU A 174 14.81 12.11 -1.46
C LEU A 174 15.09 11.31 -2.74
N SER A 175 15.10 10.00 -2.67
CA SER A 175 15.39 9.13 -3.82
C SER A 175 14.29 9.13 -4.90
N ARG A 176 13.11 9.69 -4.64
CA ARG A 176 12.03 9.82 -5.64
C ARG A 176 12.49 10.53 -6.91
N ILE A 177 13.38 11.51 -6.79
CA ILE A 177 13.92 12.26 -7.92
C ILE A 177 14.74 11.37 -8.87
N ASN A 178 15.22 10.21 -8.42
CA ASN A 178 16.05 9.32 -9.25
C ASN A 178 15.22 8.67 -10.38
N ASP A 179 13.94 8.35 -10.16
CA ASP A 179 13.00 7.98 -11.22
C ASP A 179 12.35 9.25 -11.79
N LYS A 180 12.97 9.82 -12.81
CA LYS A 180 12.52 11.07 -13.43
C LYS A 180 11.11 11.00 -14.01
N ARG A 181 10.67 9.83 -14.47
CA ARG A 181 9.30 9.63 -15.00
C ARG A 181 8.28 9.69 -13.88
N SER A 182 8.48 8.89 -12.85
CA SER A 182 7.60 8.88 -11.68
C SER A 182 7.62 10.23 -10.95
N TYR A 183 8.79 10.89 -10.89
CA TYR A 183 8.93 12.21 -10.32
C TYR A 183 8.11 13.27 -11.08
N ALA A 184 8.23 13.34 -12.42
CA ALA A 184 7.46 14.26 -13.24
C ALA A 184 5.95 14.08 -13.09
N ASN A 185 5.48 12.82 -13.06
CA ASN A 185 4.07 12.52 -12.80
C ASN A 185 3.61 12.92 -11.40
N ALA A 186 4.45 12.72 -10.38
CA ALA A 186 4.14 13.16 -9.01
C ALA A 186 4.05 14.69 -8.92
N GLN A 187 4.96 15.42 -9.57
CA GLN A 187 4.90 16.88 -9.63
C GLN A 187 3.66 17.39 -10.39
N LEU A 188 3.27 16.72 -11.48
CA LEU A 188 2.02 17.03 -12.18
C LEU A 188 0.81 16.87 -11.25
N ILE A 189 0.67 15.73 -10.56
CA ILE A 189 -0.43 15.48 -9.61
C ILE A 189 -0.43 16.54 -8.50
N ARG A 190 0.74 16.86 -7.94
CA ARG A 190 0.89 17.90 -6.92
C ARG A 190 0.42 19.27 -7.40
N ALA A 191 0.77 19.64 -8.64
CA ALA A 191 0.36 20.91 -9.25
C ALA A 191 -1.14 20.95 -9.54
N MET A 192 -1.68 19.87 -10.13
CA MET A 192 -3.11 19.79 -10.45
C MET A 192 -3.99 19.78 -9.21
N CYS A 193 -3.58 19.06 -8.16
CA CYS A 193 -4.37 18.84 -6.95
C CYS A 193 -3.86 19.65 -5.75
N GLN A 194 -3.28 20.84 -6.01
CA GLN A 194 -2.83 21.74 -4.96
C GLN A 194 -3.98 22.09 -4.01
N GLY A 195 -3.75 21.95 -2.70
CA GLY A 195 -4.77 22.19 -1.67
C GLY A 195 -5.81 21.07 -1.52
N GLN A 196 -5.67 19.97 -2.23
CA GLN A 196 -6.53 18.79 -2.12
C GLN A 196 -5.76 17.60 -1.52
N SER A 197 -6.45 16.75 -0.76
CA SER A 197 -5.87 15.51 -0.19
C SER A 197 -5.25 14.62 -1.25
N PHE A 198 -5.82 14.61 -2.46
CA PHE A 198 -5.28 13.85 -3.59
C PHE A 198 -3.88 14.32 -4.01
N GLY A 199 -3.49 15.57 -3.78
CA GLY A 199 -2.15 16.12 -4.07
C GLY A 199 -1.07 15.70 -3.08
N ILE A 200 -1.43 15.19 -1.88
CA ILE A 200 -0.47 14.81 -0.85
C ILE A 200 0.25 13.52 -1.26
N PRO A 201 1.58 13.47 -1.18
CA PRO A 201 2.33 12.25 -1.50
C PRO A 201 2.03 11.10 -0.56
N ARG A 202 2.08 9.87 -1.09
CA ARG A 202 1.76 8.63 -0.36
C ARG A 202 2.50 8.46 0.98
N ILE A 203 3.76 8.89 1.07
CA ILE A 203 4.59 8.75 2.27
C ILE A 203 4.88 10.12 2.91
N GLY A 204 4.03 11.12 2.64
CA GLY A 204 4.17 12.48 3.18
C GLY A 204 5.31 13.28 2.55
N GLU A 205 5.63 14.39 3.18
CA GLU A 205 6.69 15.34 2.80
C GLU A 205 7.81 15.32 3.86
N ILE A 206 9.00 15.76 3.46
CA ILE A 206 10.18 15.79 4.34
C ILE A 206 9.94 16.72 5.53
N GLU A 207 9.35 17.88 5.27
CA GLU A 207 9.05 18.89 6.31
C GLU A 207 8.18 18.30 7.43
N ASP A 208 7.15 17.52 7.07
CA ASP A 208 6.26 16.90 8.04
C ASP A 208 6.97 15.76 8.81
N LEU A 209 7.85 15.02 8.14
CA LEU A 209 8.67 13.99 8.76
C LEU A 209 9.65 14.56 9.80
N GLU A 210 10.26 15.72 9.52
CA GLU A 210 11.23 16.35 10.44
C GLU A 210 10.60 16.75 11.77
N HIS A 211 9.32 17.07 11.81
CA HIS A 211 8.61 17.43 13.04
C HIS A 211 8.21 16.22 13.91
N LEU A 212 8.33 14.99 13.40
CA LEU A 212 8.01 13.80 14.17
C LEU A 212 9.08 13.51 15.24
N THR A 213 8.61 13.06 16.41
CA THR A 213 9.40 12.53 17.51
C THR A 213 8.94 11.11 17.85
N ALA A 214 9.77 10.32 18.52
CA ALA A 214 9.38 8.98 18.99
C ALA A 214 8.11 9.01 19.85
N LYS A 215 7.96 10.03 20.70
CA LYS A 215 6.78 10.23 21.54
C LYS A 215 5.54 10.61 20.74
N SER A 216 5.63 11.53 19.79
CA SER A 216 4.48 11.91 18.94
C SER A 216 4.05 10.76 18.04
N LEU A 217 4.99 9.96 17.52
CA LEU A 217 4.69 8.79 16.74
C LEU A 217 3.99 7.69 17.57
N TYR A 218 4.37 7.51 18.85
CA TYR A 218 3.70 6.57 19.73
C TYR A 218 2.26 7.00 20.03
N ALA A 219 2.03 8.28 20.29
CA ALA A 219 0.67 8.82 20.45
C ALA A 219 -0.17 8.63 19.17
N HIS A 220 0.44 8.84 17.99
CA HIS A 220 -0.21 8.60 16.71
C HIS A 220 -0.56 7.12 16.50
N TYR A 221 0.35 6.20 16.88
CA TYR A 221 0.10 4.76 16.86
C TYR A 221 -1.14 4.38 17.69
N GLN A 222 -1.28 4.90 18.91
CA GLN A 222 -2.45 4.65 19.76
C GLN A 222 -3.73 5.14 19.06
N ALA A 223 -3.74 6.36 18.56
CA ALA A 223 -4.88 6.93 17.84
C ALA A 223 -5.21 6.12 16.57
N LEU A 224 -4.20 5.64 15.84
CA LEU A 224 -4.40 4.81 14.65
C LEU A 224 -5.12 3.51 14.98
N LEU A 225 -4.73 2.81 16.05
CA LEU A 225 -5.40 1.58 16.49
C LEU A 225 -6.87 1.82 16.89
N GLU A 226 -7.16 2.96 17.53
CA GLU A 226 -8.50 3.29 18.05
C GLU A 226 -9.46 3.74 16.94
N THR A 227 -8.98 4.51 15.97
CA THR A 227 -9.87 5.29 15.10
C THR A 227 -9.84 4.88 13.63
N SER A 228 -8.90 4.02 13.21
CA SER A 228 -8.84 3.58 11.81
C SER A 228 -9.88 2.50 11.52
N ARG A 229 -10.46 2.55 10.34
CA ARG A 229 -11.08 1.38 9.75
C ARG A 229 -10.01 0.37 9.37
N VAL A 230 -10.27 -0.92 9.63
CA VAL A 230 -9.32 -1.99 9.33
C VAL A 230 -9.88 -2.90 8.24
N GLU A 231 -9.11 -3.05 7.17
CA GLU A 231 -9.41 -3.99 6.09
C GLU A 231 -8.35 -5.09 6.07
N LEU A 232 -8.83 -6.32 6.22
CA LEU A 232 -8.05 -7.53 6.17
C LEU A 232 -8.30 -8.23 4.84
N PHE A 233 -7.25 -8.73 4.24
CA PHE A 233 -7.35 -9.57 3.06
C PHE A 233 -6.61 -10.87 3.30
N TYR A 234 -7.25 -11.98 2.99
CA TYR A 234 -6.69 -13.32 3.04
C TYR A 234 -6.86 -14.02 1.69
N MET A 235 -5.85 -14.75 1.25
CA MET A 235 -5.96 -15.73 0.17
C MET A 235 -5.13 -16.97 0.53
N GLY A 236 -5.79 -18.13 0.55
CA GLY A 236 -5.16 -19.41 0.89
C GLY A 236 -6.17 -20.54 0.91
N SER A 237 -5.75 -21.74 1.37
CA SER A 237 -6.58 -22.96 1.35
C SER A 237 -7.60 -23.04 2.48
N LEU A 238 -7.41 -22.28 3.58
CA LEU A 238 -8.32 -22.33 4.72
C LEU A 238 -9.69 -21.74 4.38
N ALA A 239 -10.75 -22.36 4.90
CA ALA A 239 -12.10 -21.86 4.78
C ALA A 239 -12.24 -20.48 5.47
N PRO A 240 -13.03 -19.54 4.88
CA PRO A 240 -13.21 -18.18 5.39
C PRO A 240 -13.62 -18.12 6.87
N GLU A 241 -14.43 -19.06 7.33
CA GLU A 241 -14.91 -19.13 8.73
C GLU A 241 -13.77 -19.46 9.70
N LYS A 242 -12.84 -20.35 9.31
CA LYS A 242 -11.65 -20.68 10.10
C LYS A 242 -10.72 -19.47 10.19
N VAL A 243 -10.48 -18.79 9.06
CA VAL A 243 -9.69 -17.57 9.01
C VAL A 243 -10.30 -16.50 9.93
N ALA A 244 -11.60 -16.27 9.82
CA ALA A 244 -12.31 -15.30 10.65
C ALA A 244 -12.23 -15.65 12.15
N ALA A 245 -12.31 -16.93 12.51
CA ALA A 245 -12.20 -17.39 13.91
C ALA A 245 -10.80 -17.08 14.48
N VAL A 246 -9.74 -17.39 13.74
CA VAL A 246 -8.36 -17.08 14.14
C VAL A 246 -8.19 -15.56 14.31
N LEU A 247 -8.62 -14.77 13.32
CA LEU A 247 -8.43 -13.32 13.33
C LEU A 247 -9.25 -12.63 14.43
N ARG A 248 -10.48 -13.09 14.73
CA ARG A 248 -11.25 -12.58 15.88
C ARG A 248 -10.52 -12.77 17.19
N LYS A 249 -9.93 -13.96 17.42
CA LYS A 249 -9.12 -14.25 18.62
C LYS A 249 -7.89 -13.35 18.67
N THR A 250 -7.13 -13.32 17.59
CA THR A 250 -5.83 -12.66 17.51
C THR A 250 -5.95 -11.14 17.61
N LEU A 251 -6.95 -10.55 16.96
CA LEU A 251 -7.20 -9.10 16.94
C LEU A 251 -8.17 -8.61 18.02
N SER A 252 -8.62 -9.48 18.95
CA SER A 252 -9.57 -9.14 20.02
C SER A 252 -9.10 -7.97 20.92
N ARG A 253 -7.79 -7.73 21.01
CA ARG A 253 -7.17 -6.63 21.77
C ARG A 253 -7.17 -5.28 21.06
N LEU A 254 -7.64 -5.24 19.81
CA LEU A 254 -7.67 -3.99 19.04
C LEU A 254 -8.64 -3.00 19.69
N PRO A 255 -8.17 -1.85 20.20
CA PRO A 255 -9.04 -0.86 20.79
C PRO A 255 -9.92 -0.21 19.71
N ARG A 256 -11.24 -0.02 20.00
CA ARG A 256 -12.18 0.51 19.01
C ARG A 256 -13.03 1.62 19.64
N ALA A 257 -12.62 2.88 19.45
CA ALA A 257 -13.37 4.03 19.94
C ALA A 257 -14.31 4.60 18.86
N LYS A 258 -13.78 4.81 17.64
CA LYS A 258 -14.54 5.39 16.52
C LYS A 258 -13.95 4.90 15.19
N GLU A 259 -14.82 4.50 14.29
CA GLU A 259 -14.44 4.08 12.96
C GLU A 259 -14.37 5.26 11.98
N PHE A 260 -13.31 5.32 11.17
CA PHE A 260 -13.25 6.18 10.01
C PHE A 260 -14.03 5.58 8.84
N THR A 261 -14.95 6.35 8.27
CA THR A 261 -15.64 5.97 7.04
C THR A 261 -14.94 6.61 5.84
N PRO A 262 -14.38 5.80 4.92
CA PRO A 262 -13.75 6.35 3.71
C PRO A 262 -14.74 7.14 2.86
N VAL A 263 -14.35 8.34 2.49
CA VAL A 263 -15.12 9.20 1.59
C VAL A 263 -14.58 9.06 0.17
N GLY A 264 -15.45 8.96 -0.82
CA GLY A 264 -15.05 8.92 -2.22
C GLY A 264 -14.47 10.25 -2.68
N THR A 265 -13.55 10.19 -3.64
CA THR A 265 -13.01 11.40 -4.28
C THR A 265 -14.12 12.12 -5.05
N THR A 266 -14.30 13.40 -4.75
CA THR A 266 -15.23 14.24 -5.50
C THR A 266 -14.50 14.87 -6.69
N PRO A 267 -14.93 14.61 -7.93
CA PRO A 267 -14.35 15.27 -9.10
C PRO A 267 -14.47 16.79 -8.95
N ASN A 268 -13.42 17.52 -9.33
CA ASN A 268 -13.48 18.97 -9.37
C ASN A 268 -13.62 19.44 -10.84
N PRO A 269 -14.84 19.62 -11.34
CA PRO A 269 -15.12 19.92 -12.73
C PRO A 269 -14.88 21.38 -13.12
N ALA A 270 -14.57 22.26 -12.16
CA ALA A 270 -14.41 23.67 -12.45
C ALA A 270 -13.26 23.88 -13.46
N PRO A 271 -13.50 24.61 -14.56
CA PRO A 271 -12.45 24.98 -15.50
C PRO A 271 -11.34 25.75 -14.78
N ARG A 272 -10.10 25.33 -14.99
CA ARG A 272 -8.92 26.01 -14.45
C ARG A 272 -8.05 26.50 -15.61
N PRO A 273 -7.37 27.65 -15.47
CA PRO A 273 -6.40 28.05 -16.46
C PRO A 273 -5.29 27.03 -16.60
N VAL A 274 -4.76 26.89 -17.81
CA VAL A 274 -3.60 26.03 -18.05
C VAL A 274 -2.45 26.51 -17.16
N GLN A 275 -1.85 25.58 -16.44
CA GLN A 275 -0.66 25.83 -15.63
C GLN A 275 0.51 25.10 -16.24
N GLU A 276 1.63 25.77 -16.33
CA GLU A 276 2.90 25.20 -16.75
C GLU A 276 3.92 25.31 -15.61
N ARG A 277 4.62 24.21 -15.35
CA ARG A 277 5.73 24.18 -14.40
C ARG A 277 6.91 23.49 -15.05
N SER A 278 8.09 24.07 -14.92
CA SER A 278 9.34 23.50 -15.37
C SER A 278 10.34 23.46 -14.23
N GLU A 279 11.16 22.43 -14.22
CA GLU A 279 12.27 22.24 -13.30
C GLU A 279 13.49 21.77 -14.10
N THR A 280 14.64 22.39 -13.86
CA THR A 280 15.90 22.04 -14.53
C THR A 280 16.68 21.08 -13.65
N LEU A 281 17.00 19.91 -14.18
CA LEU A 281 17.80 18.89 -13.53
C LEU A 281 18.98 18.52 -14.42
N ASP A 282 20.07 18.03 -13.82
CA ASP A 282 21.23 17.51 -14.57
C ASP A 282 20.88 16.15 -15.18
N VAL A 283 20.22 16.18 -16.33
CA VAL A 283 19.77 14.99 -17.06
C VAL A 283 19.89 15.20 -18.58
N THR A 284 20.16 14.11 -19.30
CA THR A 284 20.31 14.14 -20.76
C THR A 284 18.97 14.16 -21.51
N GLN A 285 17.86 13.84 -20.84
CA GLN A 285 16.54 13.72 -21.46
C GLN A 285 15.48 14.45 -20.66
N GLY A 286 14.76 15.36 -21.30
CA GLY A 286 13.57 15.98 -20.73
C GLY A 286 12.44 14.96 -20.48
N LYS A 287 11.62 15.23 -19.49
CA LYS A 287 10.38 14.49 -19.19
C LYS A 287 9.22 15.49 -19.21
N LEU A 288 8.21 15.21 -20.03
CA LEU A 288 6.98 15.98 -20.10
C LEU A 288 5.84 15.13 -19.59
N SER A 289 5.08 15.67 -18.63
CA SER A 289 3.82 15.10 -18.16
C SER A 289 2.69 16.10 -18.36
N LEU A 290 1.59 15.67 -18.97
CA LEU A 290 0.39 16.49 -19.20
C LEU A 290 -0.78 15.86 -18.43
N GLY A 291 -1.59 16.68 -17.78
CA GLY A 291 -2.74 16.23 -17.02
C GLY A 291 -4.01 17.00 -17.41
N PHE A 292 -5.11 16.29 -17.46
CA PHE A 292 -6.44 16.83 -17.74
C PHE A 292 -7.41 16.37 -16.66
N PHE A 293 -8.24 17.30 -16.17
CA PHE A 293 -9.36 16.93 -15.32
C PHE A 293 -10.52 16.39 -16.16
N THR A 294 -11.15 15.33 -15.65
CA THR A 294 -12.41 14.83 -16.18
C THR A 294 -13.44 14.79 -15.05
N ASP A 295 -14.71 14.82 -15.40
CA ASP A 295 -15.82 14.58 -14.47
C ASP A 295 -16.17 13.10 -14.34
N ILE A 296 -15.38 12.21 -14.94
CA ILE A 296 -15.62 10.78 -15.00
C ILE A 296 -14.88 10.08 -13.85
N THR A 297 -15.62 9.38 -13.01
CA THR A 297 -15.07 8.52 -11.97
C THR A 297 -15.08 7.05 -12.42
N ALA A 298 -14.38 6.17 -11.67
CA ALA A 298 -14.33 4.74 -11.98
C ALA A 298 -15.70 4.04 -11.96
N ASN A 299 -16.69 4.62 -11.27
CA ASN A 299 -18.05 4.09 -11.20
C ASN A 299 -19.00 4.73 -12.24
N ASP A 300 -18.52 5.69 -13.03
CA ASP A 300 -19.31 6.33 -14.09
C ASP A 300 -19.49 5.38 -15.28
N ALA A 301 -20.69 5.33 -15.86
CA ALA A 301 -20.98 4.52 -17.05
C ALA A 301 -20.10 4.88 -18.26
N ARG A 302 -19.55 6.11 -18.30
CA ARG A 302 -18.63 6.59 -19.35
C ARG A 302 -17.17 6.14 -19.13
N TYR A 303 -16.83 5.57 -17.94
CA TYR A 303 -15.46 5.19 -17.61
C TYR A 303 -14.81 4.22 -18.62
N PRO A 304 -15.50 3.15 -19.12
CA PRO A 304 -14.94 2.29 -20.14
C PRO A 304 -14.58 3.03 -21.45
N ALA A 305 -15.38 4.04 -21.82
CA ALA A 305 -15.10 4.85 -22.99
C ALA A 305 -13.86 5.76 -22.76
N LEU A 306 -13.69 6.29 -21.56
CA LEU A 306 -12.49 7.06 -21.20
C LEU A 306 -11.23 6.19 -21.25
N VAL A 307 -11.29 4.97 -20.72
CA VAL A 307 -10.18 3.99 -20.79
C VAL A 307 -9.83 3.65 -22.24
N LEU A 308 -10.85 3.42 -23.08
CA LEU A 308 -10.63 3.16 -24.51
C LEU A 308 -10.00 4.39 -25.21
N ALA A 309 -10.49 5.59 -24.95
CA ALA A 309 -9.92 6.82 -25.50
C ALA A 309 -8.45 6.99 -25.09
N ALA A 310 -8.11 6.79 -23.81
CA ALA A 310 -6.73 6.82 -23.33
C ALA A 310 -5.85 5.76 -24.03
N THR A 311 -6.38 4.55 -24.22
CA THR A 311 -5.69 3.46 -24.93
C THR A 311 -5.41 3.80 -26.40
N VAL A 312 -6.39 4.34 -27.12
CA VAL A 312 -6.21 4.80 -28.50
C VAL A 312 -5.21 5.96 -28.59
N PHE A 313 -5.23 6.84 -27.58
CA PHE A 313 -4.34 7.99 -27.54
C PHE A 313 -2.90 7.61 -27.20
N GLY A 314 -2.66 6.79 -26.17
CA GLY A 314 -1.31 6.50 -25.67
C GLY A 314 -1.08 5.11 -25.08
N GLY A 315 -1.98 4.14 -25.32
CA GLY A 315 -1.95 2.83 -24.66
C GLY A 315 -1.05 1.76 -25.28
N GLY A 316 -0.28 2.05 -26.32
CA GLY A 316 0.58 1.02 -26.94
C GLY A 316 1.22 1.45 -28.26
N ALA A 317 1.88 0.52 -28.93
CA ALA A 317 2.65 0.77 -30.16
C ALA A 317 1.82 1.27 -31.35
N THR A 318 0.52 1.01 -31.34
CA THR A 318 -0.43 1.48 -32.39
C THR A 318 -1.16 2.77 -31.99
N SER A 319 -0.84 3.33 -30.81
CA SER A 319 -1.50 4.52 -30.31
C SER A 319 -1.06 5.78 -31.07
N LYS A 320 -1.89 6.82 -31.01
CA LYS A 320 -1.62 8.08 -31.68
C LYS A 320 -0.33 8.75 -31.20
N LEU A 321 -0.08 8.78 -29.90
CA LEU A 321 1.16 9.35 -29.36
C LEU A 321 2.39 8.55 -29.83
N PHE A 322 2.31 7.23 -29.80
CA PHE A 322 3.43 6.40 -30.23
C PHE A 322 3.75 6.62 -31.72
N LEU A 323 2.75 6.50 -32.59
CA LEU A 323 2.96 6.61 -34.04
C LEU A 323 3.43 8.02 -34.46
N ASN A 324 2.82 9.07 -33.90
CA ASN A 324 3.17 10.43 -34.33
C ASN A 324 4.43 10.97 -33.62
N VAL A 325 4.49 10.88 -32.27
CA VAL A 325 5.56 11.55 -31.50
C VAL A 325 6.84 10.71 -31.50
N ARG A 326 6.71 9.38 -31.33
CA ARG A 326 7.89 8.50 -31.31
C ARG A 326 8.33 8.08 -32.71
N GLU A 327 7.44 7.49 -33.52
CA GLU A 327 7.85 6.92 -34.82
C GLU A 327 8.05 7.97 -35.90
N GLN A 328 7.11 8.90 -36.10
CA GLN A 328 7.23 9.90 -37.17
C GLN A 328 8.14 11.06 -36.79
N MET A 329 8.03 11.59 -35.57
CA MET A 329 8.77 12.80 -35.18
C MET A 329 10.08 12.45 -34.47
N SER A 330 10.28 11.22 -34.00
CA SER A 330 11.48 10.76 -33.26
C SER A 330 11.82 11.63 -32.03
N LEU A 331 10.82 12.22 -31.37
CA LEU A 331 11.02 13.15 -30.26
C LEU A 331 11.21 12.47 -28.92
N CYS A 332 10.85 11.19 -28.78
CA CYS A 332 10.94 10.47 -27.51
C CYS A 332 11.15 8.97 -27.71
N TYR A 333 11.68 8.30 -26.68
CA TYR A 333 11.77 6.84 -26.64
C TYR A 333 10.46 6.18 -26.19
N TYR A 334 9.62 6.87 -25.44
CA TYR A 334 8.31 6.40 -25.03
C TYR A 334 7.30 7.55 -24.94
N ALA A 335 6.06 7.25 -25.25
CA ALA A 335 4.90 8.09 -25.01
C ALA A 335 3.75 7.21 -24.54
N SER A 336 3.00 7.62 -23.52
CA SER A 336 1.89 6.85 -22.95
C SER A 336 0.81 7.79 -22.41
N ALA A 337 -0.44 7.32 -22.35
CA ALA A 337 -1.55 7.99 -21.68
C ALA A 337 -2.27 6.99 -20.75
#